data_86767697ee194aa7865e3709030eb513
#
_entry.id   86767697ee194aa7865e3709030eb513
#
_cell.length_a   1.000
_cell.length_b   1.000
_cell.length_c   1.000
_cell.angle_alpha   90.00
_cell.angle_beta   90.00
_cell.angle_gamma   90.00
#
_symmetry.space_group_name_H-M   'P 1'
#
loop_
_entity.id
_entity.type
_entity.pdbx_description
1 polymer ?
#
loop_
_entity_poly.entity_id
_entity_poly.type
_entity_poly.pdbx_seq_one_letter_code
_entity_poly.pdbx_strand_id
1 'polypeptide(L)'
;MNLISIPAFQDNYIWVLSENNGRCIIVDPGEAAPVLAAIEENQWQPEAILLTHHHQDHVGGVKQLREKFPSIVVYGPAETQDKGVTQVVGDGDRLSILGHDFSIFSTPGHTLGHICYYSEPYLFCGDTMFSGGCGRLFEGTAEQMYQSFMKINALPEETLICCAHEYTLANMKFALSILPDDRDINDYYHKVNELRAKKQKTLPVTLKNERRINLFLRVNDIDLIDKINKETNLQHSAQRFAWLRSKKDDF
;
A
#
# COMPACT_ATOMS: atom_id res chain seq x y z
N MET A 1 14.95 -5.71 12.06
CA MET A 1 14.85 -5.90 10.60
C MET A 1 15.16 -4.63 9.85
N ASN A 2 15.71 -4.76 8.65
CA ASN A 2 15.91 -3.63 7.74
C ASN A 2 14.80 -3.66 6.69
N LEU A 3 14.12 -2.51 6.52
CA LEU A 3 13.12 -2.34 5.46
C LEU A 3 13.79 -1.76 4.21
N ILE A 4 13.65 -2.46 3.09
CA ILE A 4 14.23 -2.08 1.81
C ILE A 4 13.13 -2.05 0.76
N SER A 5 13.18 -1.08 -0.15
CA SER A 5 12.32 -1.02 -1.33
C SER A 5 13.14 -1.26 -2.59
N ILE A 6 12.74 -2.22 -3.40
CA ILE A 6 13.32 -2.51 -4.71
C ILE A 6 12.41 -1.85 -5.74
N PRO A 7 12.89 -0.87 -6.52
CA PRO A 7 12.12 -0.33 -7.64
C PRO A 7 11.87 -1.40 -8.71
N ALA A 8 10.64 -1.45 -9.21
CA ALA A 8 10.22 -2.35 -10.27
C ALA A 8 9.30 -1.61 -11.25
N PHE A 9 9.21 -2.05 -12.49
CA PHE A 9 8.45 -1.40 -13.56
C PHE A 9 8.73 0.11 -13.65
N GLN A 10 7.68 0.95 -13.66
CA GLN A 10 7.81 2.41 -13.75
C GLN A 10 7.74 3.09 -12.38
N ASP A 11 6.91 2.56 -11.47
CA ASP A 11 6.57 3.19 -10.21
C ASP A 11 6.29 2.21 -9.06
N ASN A 12 6.42 0.89 -9.28
CA ASN A 12 6.22 -0.11 -8.24
C ASN A 12 7.40 -0.16 -7.26
N TYR A 13 7.09 -0.50 -6.02
CA TYR A 13 8.05 -0.93 -5.00
C TYR A 13 7.76 -2.35 -4.55
N ILE A 14 8.75 -3.23 -4.72
CA ILE A 14 8.79 -4.54 -4.06
C ILE A 14 9.45 -4.32 -2.71
N TRP A 15 8.73 -4.63 -1.63
CA TRP A 15 9.27 -4.45 -0.29
C TRP A 15 10.01 -5.68 0.20
N VAL A 16 11.10 -5.47 0.92
CA VAL A 16 11.88 -6.54 1.55
C VAL A 16 12.12 -6.19 3.01
N LEU A 17 11.82 -7.15 3.89
CA LEU A 17 12.26 -7.13 5.29
C LEU A 17 13.41 -8.10 5.42
N SER A 18 14.61 -7.64 5.77
CA SER A 18 15.79 -8.48 5.95
C SER A 18 16.34 -8.42 7.36
N GLU A 19 16.82 -9.57 7.84
CA GLU A 19 17.62 -9.68 9.05
C GLU A 19 19.11 -9.47 8.77
N ASN A 20 19.89 -9.23 9.82
CA ASN A 20 21.34 -9.04 9.70
C ASN A 20 22.09 -10.31 9.23
N ASN A 21 21.48 -11.49 9.37
CA ASN A 21 22.01 -12.77 8.89
C ASN A 21 21.66 -13.05 7.40
N GLY A 22 20.98 -12.13 6.74
CA GLY A 22 20.59 -12.22 5.32
C GLY A 22 19.24 -12.91 5.07
N ARG A 23 18.57 -13.50 6.07
CA ARG A 23 17.22 -14.05 5.87
C ARG A 23 16.24 -12.93 5.56
N CYS A 24 15.33 -13.15 4.63
CA CYS A 24 14.41 -12.08 4.24
C CYS A 24 13.02 -12.56 3.84
N ILE A 25 12.07 -11.61 3.89
CA ILE A 25 10.70 -11.72 3.43
C ILE A 25 10.53 -10.72 2.28
N ILE A 26 9.89 -11.15 1.20
CA ILE A 26 9.64 -10.33 0.00
C ILE A 26 8.14 -10.09 -0.11
N VAL A 27 7.72 -8.87 -0.41
CA VAL A 27 6.30 -8.50 -0.54
C VAL A 27 6.02 -8.02 -1.95
N ASP A 28 5.00 -8.60 -2.57
CA ASP A 28 4.48 -8.26 -3.90
C ASP A 28 5.58 -8.19 -4.99
N PRO A 29 6.31 -9.30 -5.25
CA PRO A 29 7.34 -9.34 -6.27
C PRO A 29 6.71 -9.39 -7.69
N GLY A 30 6.29 -8.26 -8.23
CA GLY A 30 5.72 -8.16 -9.57
C GLY A 30 6.72 -8.54 -10.67
N GLU A 31 8.02 -8.29 -10.44
CA GLU A 31 9.11 -8.71 -11.31
C GLU A 31 10.16 -9.51 -10.52
N ALA A 32 10.61 -10.63 -11.09
CA ALA A 32 11.65 -11.43 -10.45
C ALA A 32 13.07 -10.86 -10.65
N ALA A 33 13.34 -10.27 -11.81
CA ALA A 33 14.71 -9.84 -12.17
C ALA A 33 15.32 -8.86 -11.16
N PRO A 34 14.67 -7.74 -10.76
CA PRO A 34 15.24 -6.82 -9.78
C PRO A 34 15.38 -7.46 -8.38
N VAL A 35 14.49 -8.38 -8.02
CA VAL A 35 14.56 -9.13 -6.75
C VAL A 35 15.76 -10.07 -6.74
N LEU A 36 15.98 -10.84 -7.81
CA LEU A 36 17.12 -11.75 -7.94
C LEU A 36 18.45 -11.00 -7.90
N ALA A 37 18.54 -9.85 -8.57
CA ALA A 37 19.72 -9.00 -8.51
C ALA A 37 20.00 -8.51 -7.08
N ALA A 38 18.97 -8.05 -6.37
CA ALA A 38 19.10 -7.59 -4.98
C ALA A 38 19.48 -8.74 -4.03
N ILE A 39 18.94 -9.96 -4.24
CA ILE A 39 19.31 -11.15 -3.48
C ILE A 39 20.79 -11.47 -3.65
N GLU A 40 21.30 -11.43 -4.88
CA GLU A 40 22.71 -11.70 -5.17
C GLU A 40 23.63 -10.63 -4.56
N GLU A 41 23.30 -9.35 -4.77
CA GLU A 41 24.08 -8.21 -4.25
C GLU A 41 24.19 -8.22 -2.73
N ASN A 42 23.07 -8.51 -2.03
CA ASN A 42 23.02 -8.47 -0.58
C ASN A 42 23.22 -9.83 0.09
N GLN A 43 23.45 -10.89 -0.69
CA GLN A 43 23.58 -12.28 -0.21
C GLN A 43 22.38 -12.73 0.63
N TRP A 44 21.17 -12.36 0.20
CA TRP A 44 19.95 -12.68 0.93
C TRP A 44 19.52 -14.14 0.73
N GLN A 45 18.82 -14.63 1.75
CA GLN A 45 18.20 -15.96 1.77
C GLN A 45 16.69 -15.76 1.94
N PRO A 46 15.93 -15.75 0.84
CA PRO A 46 14.49 -15.51 0.91
C PRO A 46 13.77 -16.73 1.50
N GLU A 47 12.96 -16.49 2.54
CA GLU A 47 12.20 -17.53 3.21
C GLU A 47 10.70 -17.48 2.94
N ALA A 48 10.18 -16.29 2.69
CA ALA A 48 8.78 -16.11 2.41
C ALA A 48 8.53 -15.01 1.36
N ILE A 49 7.44 -15.17 0.63
CA ILE A 49 6.80 -14.15 -0.20
C ILE A 49 5.42 -13.88 0.41
N LEU A 50 5.05 -12.60 0.55
CA LEU A 50 3.73 -12.16 0.94
C LEU A 50 3.06 -11.48 -0.26
N LEU A 51 1.85 -11.90 -0.60
CA LEU A 51 1.06 -11.31 -1.69
C LEU A 51 -0.16 -10.60 -1.12
N THR A 52 -0.40 -9.37 -1.53
CA THR A 52 -1.55 -8.59 -1.08
C THR A 52 -2.79 -8.85 -1.91
N HIS A 53 -2.66 -9.01 -3.23
CA HIS A 53 -3.76 -9.24 -4.17
C HIS A 53 -3.26 -9.84 -5.49
N HIS A 54 -4.16 -10.09 -6.46
CA HIS A 54 -3.87 -10.92 -7.64
C HIS A 54 -3.34 -10.19 -8.87
N HIS A 55 -3.18 -8.86 -8.87
CA HIS A 55 -2.73 -8.12 -10.05
C HIS A 55 -1.30 -8.50 -10.46
N GLN A 56 -1.07 -8.49 -11.77
CA GLN A 56 0.14 -9.02 -12.37
C GLN A 56 1.42 -8.32 -11.89
N ASP A 57 1.35 -7.04 -11.65
CA ASP A 57 2.46 -6.21 -11.15
C ASP A 57 2.80 -6.43 -9.66
N HIS A 58 2.04 -7.30 -8.97
CA HIS A 58 2.32 -7.78 -7.61
C HIS A 58 2.72 -9.25 -7.56
N VAL A 59 2.30 -10.06 -8.53
CA VAL A 59 2.49 -11.51 -8.50
C VAL A 59 3.38 -12.05 -9.63
N GLY A 60 3.70 -11.23 -10.64
CA GLY A 60 4.34 -11.68 -11.87
C GLY A 60 5.70 -12.34 -11.71
N GLY A 61 6.47 -11.98 -10.67
CA GLY A 61 7.77 -12.56 -10.35
C GLY A 61 7.72 -13.86 -9.57
N VAL A 62 6.57 -14.21 -8.97
CA VAL A 62 6.44 -15.34 -8.03
C VAL A 62 6.89 -16.66 -8.63
N LYS A 63 6.44 -16.96 -9.85
CA LYS A 63 6.79 -18.22 -10.52
C LYS A 63 8.30 -18.40 -10.65
N GLN A 64 9.00 -17.39 -11.16
CA GLN A 64 10.46 -17.46 -11.38
C GLN A 64 11.22 -17.50 -10.05
N LEU A 65 10.76 -16.79 -9.02
CA LEU A 65 11.35 -16.83 -7.69
C LEU A 65 11.21 -18.23 -7.06
N ARG A 66 10.04 -18.88 -7.21
CA ARG A 66 9.82 -20.26 -6.74
C ARG A 66 10.66 -21.30 -7.49
N GLU A 67 10.88 -21.11 -8.78
CA GLU A 67 11.80 -21.96 -9.56
C GLU A 67 13.24 -21.85 -9.05
N LYS A 68 13.67 -20.65 -8.64
CA LYS A 68 15.02 -20.44 -8.09
C LYS A 68 15.14 -20.85 -6.63
N PHE A 69 14.08 -20.69 -5.83
CA PHE A 69 14.01 -21.01 -4.41
C PHE A 69 12.83 -21.94 -4.13
N PRO A 70 12.94 -23.26 -4.42
CA PRO A 70 11.79 -24.19 -4.33
C PRO A 70 11.19 -24.35 -2.95
N SER A 71 11.95 -24.06 -1.89
CA SER A 71 11.50 -24.14 -0.50
C SER A 71 10.80 -22.86 0.01
N ILE A 72 10.76 -21.80 -0.79
CA ILE A 72 10.16 -20.53 -0.36
C ILE A 72 8.65 -20.70 -0.13
N VAL A 73 8.17 -20.24 1.00
CA VAL A 73 6.73 -20.23 1.31
C VAL A 73 6.10 -18.99 0.72
N VAL A 74 4.99 -19.15 0.00
CA VAL A 74 4.24 -18.02 -0.57
C VAL A 74 2.90 -17.92 0.13
N TYR A 75 2.70 -16.85 0.89
CA TYR A 75 1.45 -16.49 1.54
C TYR A 75 0.67 -15.51 0.67
N GLY A 76 -0.64 -15.66 0.62
CA GLY A 76 -1.50 -14.74 -0.11
C GLY A 76 -2.98 -15.02 0.08
N PRO A 77 -3.87 -14.10 -0.30
CA PRO A 77 -5.31 -14.30 -0.21
C PRO A 77 -5.79 -15.38 -1.20
N ALA A 78 -7.03 -15.86 -1.02
CA ALA A 78 -7.62 -16.88 -1.88
C ALA A 78 -7.60 -16.51 -3.37
N GLU A 79 -7.73 -15.24 -3.70
CA GLU A 79 -7.69 -14.74 -5.09
C GLU A 79 -6.30 -14.89 -5.76
N THR A 80 -5.25 -15.16 -4.99
CA THR A 80 -3.88 -15.40 -5.50
C THR A 80 -3.51 -16.87 -5.57
N GLN A 81 -4.46 -17.79 -5.36
CA GLN A 81 -4.18 -19.22 -5.26
C GLN A 81 -3.56 -19.79 -6.57
N ASP A 82 -3.98 -19.30 -7.73
CA ASP A 82 -3.43 -19.68 -9.04
C ASP A 82 -2.11 -18.94 -9.39
N LYS A 83 -1.66 -18.00 -8.53
CA LYS A 83 -0.44 -17.21 -8.70
C LYS A 83 0.79 -17.81 -7.97
N GLY A 84 0.68 -19.04 -7.52
CA GLY A 84 1.78 -19.75 -6.87
C GLY A 84 1.78 -19.71 -5.35
N VAL A 85 0.69 -19.29 -4.73
CA VAL A 85 0.50 -19.34 -3.28
C VAL A 85 0.59 -20.79 -2.78
N THR A 86 1.36 -20.99 -1.71
CA THR A 86 1.49 -22.28 -1.02
C THR A 86 0.68 -22.35 0.26
N GLN A 87 0.39 -21.17 0.85
CA GLN A 87 -0.45 -21.05 2.05
C GLN A 87 -1.41 -19.88 1.89
N VAL A 88 -2.70 -20.20 1.78
CA VAL A 88 -3.77 -19.19 1.73
C VAL A 88 -3.98 -18.61 3.12
N VAL A 89 -4.08 -17.27 3.20
CA VAL A 89 -4.32 -16.52 4.43
C VAL A 89 -5.42 -15.48 4.21
N GLY A 90 -6.07 -15.05 5.30
CA GLY A 90 -7.19 -14.11 5.22
C GLY A 90 -7.39 -13.29 6.50
N ASP A 91 -8.56 -12.69 6.61
CA ASP A 91 -8.92 -11.78 7.70
C ASP A 91 -8.83 -12.46 9.08
N GLY A 92 -8.07 -11.86 9.99
CA GLY A 92 -7.87 -12.35 11.35
C GLY A 92 -6.76 -13.37 11.52
N ASP A 93 -6.17 -13.88 10.43
CA ASP A 93 -5.03 -14.79 10.51
C ASP A 93 -3.80 -14.09 11.09
N ARG A 94 -2.93 -14.91 11.69
CA ARG A 94 -1.63 -14.49 12.20
C ARG A 94 -0.54 -15.42 11.68
N LEU A 95 0.57 -14.82 11.26
CA LEU A 95 1.77 -15.55 10.83
C LEU A 95 2.94 -15.14 11.72
N SER A 96 3.80 -16.07 12.04
CA SER A 96 5.12 -15.77 12.61
C SER A 96 6.19 -16.19 11.60
N ILE A 97 6.90 -15.21 11.03
CA ILE A 97 7.91 -15.40 10.00
C ILE A 97 9.18 -14.68 10.44
N LEU A 98 10.31 -15.38 10.49
CA LEU A 98 11.59 -14.82 10.96
C LEU A 98 11.49 -14.23 12.38
N GLY A 99 10.63 -14.79 13.24
CA GLY A 99 10.39 -14.27 14.60
C GLY A 99 9.59 -12.96 14.66
N HIS A 100 8.99 -12.54 13.56
CA HIS A 100 8.09 -11.40 13.50
C HIS A 100 6.65 -11.85 13.30
N ASP A 101 5.75 -11.29 14.12
CA ASP A 101 4.34 -11.59 14.05
C ASP A 101 3.63 -10.64 13.07
N PHE A 102 2.94 -11.22 12.11
CA PHE A 102 2.11 -10.52 11.14
C PHE A 102 0.64 -10.76 11.44
N SER A 103 -0.11 -9.69 11.61
CA SER A 103 -1.57 -9.72 11.63
C SER A 103 -2.10 -9.42 10.22
N ILE A 104 -3.04 -10.23 9.75
CA ILE A 104 -3.62 -10.11 8.42
C ILE A 104 -5.05 -9.63 8.55
N PHE A 105 -5.43 -8.68 7.71
CA PHE A 105 -6.81 -8.21 7.64
C PHE A 105 -7.22 -7.89 6.20
N SER A 106 -8.48 -8.25 5.88
CA SER A 106 -9.06 -7.96 4.57
C SER A 106 -9.27 -6.47 4.38
N THR A 107 -8.88 -6.00 3.20
CA THR A 107 -9.04 -4.61 2.76
C THR A 107 -9.67 -4.57 1.36
N PRO A 108 -10.93 -5.07 1.20
CA PRO A 108 -11.60 -5.07 -0.09
C PRO A 108 -11.85 -3.66 -0.60
N GLY A 109 -11.80 -3.50 -1.90
CA GLY A 109 -12.01 -2.24 -2.61
C GLY A 109 -11.30 -2.23 -3.95
N HIS A 110 -9.97 -2.24 -3.95
CA HIS A 110 -9.17 -2.36 -5.17
C HIS A 110 -9.43 -3.69 -5.87
N THR A 111 -9.23 -4.80 -5.16
CA THR A 111 -9.80 -6.12 -5.47
C THR A 111 -10.74 -6.56 -4.36
N LEU A 112 -11.54 -7.60 -4.57
CA LEU A 112 -12.44 -8.11 -3.53
C LEU A 112 -11.71 -8.92 -2.46
N GLY A 113 -10.64 -9.61 -2.84
CA GLY A 113 -9.86 -10.45 -1.93
C GLY A 113 -8.60 -9.79 -1.37
N HIS A 114 -8.39 -8.48 -1.61
CA HIS A 114 -7.22 -7.76 -1.14
C HIS A 114 -7.02 -7.87 0.37
N ILE A 115 -5.78 -8.11 0.81
CA ILE A 115 -5.38 -8.16 2.22
C ILE A 115 -4.19 -7.25 2.49
N CYS A 116 -4.06 -6.82 3.75
CA CYS A 116 -2.89 -6.15 4.28
C CYS A 116 -2.16 -7.04 5.28
N TYR A 117 -0.85 -6.88 5.35
CA TYR A 117 0.01 -7.51 6.37
C TYR A 117 0.57 -6.43 7.30
N TYR A 118 0.26 -6.54 8.58
CA TYR A 118 0.77 -5.63 9.61
C TYR A 118 1.71 -6.34 10.56
N SER A 119 2.94 -5.87 10.65
CA SER A 119 3.94 -6.26 11.64
C SER A 119 4.63 -4.99 12.13
N GLU A 120 4.36 -4.60 13.38
CA GLU A 120 4.82 -3.32 13.91
C GLU A 120 6.30 -3.05 13.66
N PRO A 121 6.66 -1.86 13.11
CA PRO A 121 5.78 -0.75 12.74
C PRO A 121 5.28 -0.79 11.27
N TYR A 122 5.47 -1.86 10.52
CA TYR A 122 5.27 -1.92 9.06
C TYR A 122 3.87 -2.36 8.68
N LEU A 123 3.23 -1.63 7.76
CA LEU A 123 2.00 -2.04 7.09
C LEU A 123 2.25 -2.19 5.59
N PHE A 124 2.19 -3.41 5.08
CA PHE A 124 2.20 -3.70 3.65
C PHE A 124 0.76 -3.71 3.17
N CYS A 125 0.34 -2.62 2.54
CA CYS A 125 -1.05 -2.38 2.18
C CYS A 125 -1.33 -2.47 0.68
N GLY A 126 -0.36 -2.94 -0.12
CA GLY A 126 -0.50 -3.07 -1.58
C GLY A 126 -1.14 -1.84 -2.20
N ASP A 127 -2.29 -2.04 -2.84
CA ASP A 127 -3.04 -1.02 -3.56
C ASP A 127 -4.32 -0.55 -2.83
N THR A 128 -4.40 -0.77 -1.51
CA THR A 128 -5.50 -0.20 -0.72
C THR A 128 -5.28 1.29 -0.48
N MET A 129 -4.20 1.65 0.20
CA MET A 129 -3.86 3.04 0.55
C MET A 129 -2.52 3.41 -0.09
N PHE A 130 -2.46 4.58 -0.71
CA PHE A 130 -1.23 5.21 -1.16
C PHE A 130 -0.96 6.47 -0.35
N SER A 131 0.29 6.94 -0.33
CA SER A 131 0.56 8.23 0.31
C SER A 131 -0.22 9.35 -0.38
N GLY A 132 -1.04 10.04 0.42
CA GLY A 132 -1.97 11.07 -0.04
C GLY A 132 -3.13 10.56 -0.91
N GLY A 133 -3.36 9.26 -1.00
CA GLY A 133 -4.33 8.72 -1.97
C GLY A 133 -4.94 7.38 -1.59
N CYS A 134 -5.78 6.90 -2.49
CA CYS A 134 -6.56 5.67 -2.41
C CYS A 134 -6.45 4.88 -3.71
N GLY A 135 -6.38 3.56 -3.61
CA GLY A 135 -6.41 2.66 -4.76
C GLY A 135 -7.66 2.83 -5.63
N ARG A 136 -7.51 2.57 -6.93
CA ARG A 136 -8.66 2.53 -7.85
C ARG A 136 -9.55 1.33 -7.50
N LEU A 137 -10.86 1.49 -7.68
CA LEU A 137 -11.84 0.45 -7.45
C LEU A 137 -12.05 -0.35 -8.75
N PHE A 138 -11.42 -1.51 -8.87
CA PHE A 138 -11.63 -2.39 -10.03
C PHE A 138 -12.75 -3.39 -9.78
N GLU A 139 -12.88 -3.91 -8.56
CA GLU A 139 -13.81 -4.99 -8.24
C GLU A 139 -14.76 -4.63 -7.09
N GLY A 140 -14.26 -3.92 -6.09
CA GLY A 140 -15.02 -3.56 -4.90
C GLY A 140 -15.75 -2.23 -5.04
N THR A 141 -16.39 -1.83 -3.94
CA THR A 141 -17.17 -0.59 -3.83
C THR A 141 -16.42 0.46 -3.01
N ALA A 142 -16.80 1.74 -3.15
CA ALA A 142 -16.26 2.83 -2.34
C ALA A 142 -16.59 2.65 -0.84
N GLU A 143 -17.74 2.06 -0.52
CA GLU A 143 -18.08 1.71 0.87
C GLU A 143 -17.10 0.69 1.45
N GLN A 144 -16.81 -0.39 0.71
CA GLN A 144 -15.83 -1.40 1.13
C GLN A 144 -14.45 -0.78 1.34
N MET A 145 -13.99 0.04 0.38
CA MET A 145 -12.69 0.72 0.49
C MET A 145 -12.66 1.70 1.67
N TYR A 146 -13.74 2.43 1.92
CA TYR A 146 -13.85 3.28 3.10
C TYR A 146 -13.69 2.47 4.39
N GLN A 147 -14.36 1.33 4.53
CA GLN A 147 -14.21 0.46 5.69
C GLN A 147 -12.78 -0.09 5.81
N SER A 148 -12.13 -0.42 4.69
CA SER A 148 -10.73 -0.81 4.65
C SER A 148 -9.81 0.30 5.14
N PHE A 149 -10.05 1.55 4.74
CA PHE A 149 -9.35 2.72 5.26
C PHE A 149 -9.54 2.91 6.76
N MET A 150 -10.74 2.66 7.30
CA MET A 150 -11.01 2.77 8.74
C MET A 150 -10.25 1.71 9.54
N LYS A 151 -10.08 0.49 9.03
CA LYS A 151 -9.21 -0.54 9.65
C LYS A 151 -7.76 -0.06 9.72
N ILE A 152 -7.22 0.48 8.62
CA ILE A 152 -5.85 1.05 8.58
C ILE A 152 -5.74 2.23 9.53
N ASN A 153 -6.73 3.11 9.55
CA ASN A 153 -6.73 4.31 10.41
C ASN A 153 -6.79 3.98 11.91
N ALA A 154 -7.19 2.77 12.30
CA ALA A 154 -7.17 2.34 13.70
C ALA A 154 -5.79 1.91 14.21
N LEU A 155 -4.78 1.77 13.32
CA LEU A 155 -3.41 1.40 13.69
C LEU A 155 -2.68 2.55 14.40
N PRO A 156 -1.58 2.26 15.11
CA PRO A 156 -0.73 3.27 15.76
C PRO A 156 -0.24 4.33 14.77
N GLU A 157 -0.10 5.58 15.22
CA GLU A 157 0.29 6.71 14.37
C GLU A 157 1.69 6.58 13.75
N GLU A 158 2.58 5.83 14.40
CA GLU A 158 3.93 5.56 13.92
C GLU A 158 4.00 4.44 12.88
N THR A 159 2.85 3.82 12.54
CA THR A 159 2.79 2.79 11.50
C THR A 159 3.34 3.33 10.19
N LEU A 160 4.30 2.60 9.61
CA LEU A 160 4.90 2.91 8.32
C LEU A 160 4.07 2.31 7.18
N ILE A 161 3.49 3.16 6.37
CA ILE A 161 2.69 2.77 5.20
C ILE A 161 3.66 2.38 4.07
N CYS A 162 3.73 1.08 3.79
CA CYS A 162 4.53 0.48 2.74
C CYS A 162 3.61 0.10 1.57
N CYS A 163 3.09 1.08 0.88
CA CYS A 163 2.26 0.87 -0.32
C CYS A 163 3.10 0.53 -1.55
N ALA A 164 2.46 -0.03 -2.58
CA ALA A 164 3.19 -0.63 -3.69
C ALA A 164 3.65 0.37 -4.77
N HIS A 165 3.10 1.59 -4.82
CA HIS A 165 3.37 2.53 -5.91
C HIS A 165 3.81 3.91 -5.45
N GLU A 166 4.71 4.53 -6.25
CA GLU A 166 5.19 5.90 -6.07
C GLU A 166 4.21 6.92 -6.68
N TYR A 167 2.98 6.92 -6.22
CA TYR A 167 1.92 7.83 -6.69
C TYR A 167 1.81 9.14 -5.89
N THR A 168 2.68 9.34 -4.90
CA THR A 168 2.56 10.43 -3.92
C THR A 168 2.44 11.80 -4.58
N LEU A 169 3.29 12.11 -5.56
CA LEU A 169 3.23 13.43 -6.23
C LEU A 169 1.91 13.67 -6.96
N ALA A 170 1.41 12.65 -7.69
CA ALA A 170 0.12 12.74 -8.39
C ALA A 170 -1.04 12.86 -7.39
N ASN A 171 -0.98 12.14 -6.29
CA ASN A 171 -2.00 12.21 -5.24
C ASN A 171 -2.01 13.58 -4.55
N MET A 172 -0.85 14.17 -4.28
CA MET A 172 -0.77 15.50 -3.68
C MET A 172 -1.27 16.60 -4.64
N LYS A 173 -1.03 16.46 -5.95
CA LYS A 173 -1.63 17.36 -6.95
C LYS A 173 -3.16 17.30 -6.93
N PHE A 174 -3.71 16.08 -6.82
CA PHE A 174 -5.15 15.91 -6.65
C PHE A 174 -5.64 16.55 -5.36
N ALA A 175 -4.98 16.29 -4.22
CA ALA A 175 -5.38 16.87 -2.95
C ALA A 175 -5.42 18.39 -2.98
N LEU A 176 -4.42 19.04 -3.60
CA LEU A 176 -4.39 20.49 -3.82
C LEU A 176 -5.51 20.98 -4.74
N SER A 177 -5.96 20.19 -5.72
CA SER A 177 -7.10 20.57 -6.57
C SER A 177 -8.43 20.64 -5.80
N ILE A 178 -8.51 19.88 -4.72
CA ILE A 178 -9.70 19.83 -3.82
C ILE A 178 -9.60 20.90 -2.73
N LEU A 179 -8.46 20.96 -2.01
CA LEU A 179 -8.21 21.89 -0.90
C LEU A 179 -6.92 22.71 -1.15
N PRO A 180 -6.97 23.73 -2.03
CA PRO A 180 -5.77 24.47 -2.44
C PRO A 180 -5.10 25.28 -1.31
N ASP A 181 -5.87 25.67 -0.30
CA ASP A 181 -5.40 26.50 0.81
C ASP A 181 -5.01 25.68 2.07
N ASP A 182 -5.11 24.34 2.01
CA ASP A 182 -4.71 23.48 3.12
C ASP A 182 -3.18 23.50 3.30
N ARG A 183 -2.73 23.96 4.46
CA ARG A 183 -1.31 24.17 4.73
C ARG A 183 -0.53 22.84 4.74
N ASP A 184 -1.06 21.81 5.39
CA ASP A 184 -0.37 20.51 5.52
C ASP A 184 -0.18 19.85 4.15
N ILE A 185 -1.20 19.94 3.29
CA ILE A 185 -1.16 19.42 1.91
C ILE A 185 -0.14 20.21 1.09
N ASN A 186 -0.13 21.55 1.18
CA ASN A 186 0.82 22.40 0.47
C ASN A 186 2.27 22.10 0.88
N ASP A 187 2.55 22.10 2.18
CA ASP A 187 3.90 21.84 2.71
C ASP A 187 4.41 20.45 2.27
N TYR A 188 3.54 19.45 2.35
CA TYR A 188 3.92 18.09 1.93
C TYR A 188 4.08 17.96 0.41
N TYR A 189 3.23 18.62 -0.38
CA TYR A 189 3.39 18.68 -1.84
C TYR A 189 4.76 19.24 -2.24
N HIS A 190 5.19 20.36 -1.63
CA HIS A 190 6.49 20.95 -1.92
C HIS A 190 7.63 19.99 -1.59
N LYS A 191 7.59 19.35 -0.41
CA LYS A 191 8.57 18.33 -0.01
C LYS A 191 8.63 17.17 -1.02
N VAL A 192 7.48 16.63 -1.39
CA VAL A 192 7.38 15.51 -2.35
C VAL A 192 7.90 15.92 -3.72
N ASN A 193 7.56 17.12 -4.19
CA ASN A 193 8.03 17.64 -5.47
C ASN A 193 9.55 17.77 -5.51
N GLU A 194 10.19 18.24 -4.43
CA GLU A 194 11.65 18.30 -4.32
C GLU A 194 12.29 16.90 -4.34
N LEU A 195 11.72 15.93 -3.60
CA LEU A 195 12.22 14.55 -3.59
C LEU A 195 12.12 13.93 -4.99
N ARG A 196 10.98 14.07 -5.64
CA ARG A 196 10.74 13.50 -6.97
C ARG A 196 11.57 14.16 -8.07
N ALA A 197 11.83 15.47 -7.97
CA ALA A 197 12.77 16.16 -8.87
C ALA A 197 14.19 15.58 -8.78
N LYS A 198 14.59 15.07 -7.61
CA LYS A 198 15.86 14.40 -7.36
C LYS A 198 15.78 12.88 -7.59
N LYS A 199 14.67 12.35 -8.11
CA LYS A 199 14.39 10.92 -8.29
C LYS A 199 14.46 10.12 -6.98
N GLN A 200 14.26 10.78 -5.84
CA GLN A 200 14.23 10.13 -4.52
C GLN A 200 12.83 9.61 -4.23
N LYS A 201 12.75 8.46 -3.53
CA LYS A 201 11.49 7.87 -3.08
C LYS A 201 10.82 8.72 -2.01
N THR A 202 9.48 8.67 -1.94
CA THR A 202 8.69 9.34 -0.90
C THR A 202 8.20 8.36 0.17
N LEU A 203 8.37 7.07 -0.05
CA LEU A 203 7.89 5.98 0.80
C LEU A 203 9.04 5.29 1.58
N PRO A 204 8.77 4.68 2.76
CA PRO A 204 7.49 4.67 3.45
C PRO A 204 7.17 6.00 4.12
N VAL A 205 5.92 6.18 4.50
CA VAL A 205 5.43 7.36 5.23
C VAL A 205 4.67 6.92 6.48
N THR A 206 4.65 7.73 7.55
CA THR A 206 3.91 7.37 8.76
C THR A 206 2.40 7.58 8.59
N LEU A 207 1.59 6.77 9.25
CA LEU A 207 0.13 6.95 9.30
C LEU A 207 -0.23 8.32 9.92
N LYS A 208 0.57 8.81 10.86
CA LYS A 208 0.46 10.17 11.40
C LYS A 208 0.49 11.23 10.30
N ASN A 209 1.42 11.10 9.36
CA ASN A 209 1.49 12.03 8.22
C ASN A 209 0.29 11.85 7.31
N GLU A 210 -0.12 10.61 7.01
CA GLU A 210 -1.29 10.34 6.17
C GLU A 210 -2.57 10.95 6.74
N ARG A 211 -2.79 10.88 8.05
CA ARG A 211 -3.93 11.53 8.71
C ARG A 211 -3.99 13.04 8.49
N ARG A 212 -2.85 13.68 8.21
CA ARG A 212 -2.77 15.13 7.95
C ARG A 212 -3.00 15.48 6.48
N ILE A 213 -2.57 14.64 5.56
CA ILE A 213 -2.50 14.99 4.13
C ILE A 213 -3.41 14.17 3.21
N ASN A 214 -3.84 12.98 3.64
CA ASN A 214 -4.64 12.08 2.81
C ASN A 214 -6.14 12.40 2.95
N LEU A 215 -6.74 12.98 1.93
CA LEU A 215 -8.15 13.38 1.93
C LEU A 215 -9.10 12.21 2.19
N PHE A 216 -8.72 10.99 1.81
CA PHE A 216 -9.52 9.79 2.02
C PHE A 216 -9.59 9.36 3.49
N LEU A 217 -8.63 9.76 4.33
CA LEU A 217 -8.69 9.65 5.79
C LEU A 217 -9.42 10.84 6.44
N ARG A 218 -9.50 11.98 5.73
CA ARG A 218 -9.99 13.26 6.21
C ARG A 218 -11.42 13.57 5.76
N VAL A 219 -12.20 12.56 5.37
CA VAL A 219 -13.57 12.74 4.85
C VAL A 219 -14.56 13.41 5.83
N ASN A 220 -14.15 13.56 7.09
CA ASN A 220 -14.93 14.24 8.12
C ASN A 220 -14.38 15.62 8.51
N ASP A 221 -13.33 16.10 7.85
CA ASP A 221 -12.78 17.42 8.07
C ASP A 221 -13.77 18.48 7.57
N ILE A 222 -13.91 19.56 8.34
CA ILE A 222 -14.89 20.60 8.06
C ILE A 222 -14.64 21.28 6.72
N ASP A 223 -13.37 21.58 6.40
CA ASP A 223 -13.01 22.24 5.14
C ASP A 223 -13.35 21.38 3.91
N LEU A 224 -13.17 20.05 4.03
CA LEU A 224 -13.54 19.10 2.98
C LEU A 224 -15.06 18.96 2.86
N ILE A 225 -15.76 18.89 3.99
CA ILE A 225 -17.24 18.87 4.01
C ILE A 225 -17.79 20.14 3.36
N ASP A 226 -17.28 21.31 3.72
CA ASP A 226 -17.71 22.60 3.13
C ASP A 226 -17.41 22.67 1.63
N LYS A 227 -16.28 22.12 1.19
CA LYS A 227 -15.97 22.02 -0.24
C LYS A 227 -16.96 21.11 -0.97
N ILE A 228 -17.27 19.94 -0.42
CA ILE A 228 -18.22 18.98 -0.99
C ILE A 228 -19.63 19.60 -1.04
N ASN A 229 -20.06 20.29 0.02
CA ASN A 229 -21.38 20.88 0.13
C ASN A 229 -21.63 22.02 -0.88
N LYS A 230 -20.59 22.60 -1.49
CA LYS A 230 -20.75 23.55 -2.61
C LYS A 230 -21.21 22.86 -3.90
N GLU A 231 -20.98 21.56 -4.04
CA GLU A 231 -21.33 20.79 -5.24
C GLU A 231 -22.49 19.83 -5.00
N THR A 232 -22.58 19.27 -3.79
CA THR A 232 -23.56 18.23 -3.41
C THR A 232 -23.75 18.20 -1.90
N ASN A 233 -24.84 17.56 -1.43
CA ASN A 233 -25.14 17.45 0.00
C ASN A 233 -24.99 15.98 0.48
N LEU A 234 -23.76 15.58 0.85
CA LEU A 234 -23.46 14.23 1.29
C LEU A 234 -23.36 14.14 2.82
N GLN A 235 -24.25 13.38 3.43
CA GLN A 235 -24.35 13.31 4.89
C GLN A 235 -23.42 12.28 5.53
N HIS A 236 -23.04 11.22 4.78
CA HIS A 236 -22.27 10.10 5.31
C HIS A 236 -20.82 10.09 4.83
N SER A 237 -19.88 9.70 5.70
CA SER A 237 -18.46 9.63 5.42
C SER A 237 -18.12 8.78 4.19
N ALA A 238 -18.76 7.61 4.05
CA ALA A 238 -18.57 6.75 2.89
C ALA A 238 -19.02 7.37 1.57
N GLN A 239 -20.08 8.21 1.60
CA GLN A 239 -20.52 8.96 0.42
C GLN A 239 -19.49 10.02 0.02
N ARG A 240 -18.90 10.73 1.01
CA ARG A 240 -17.83 11.70 0.75
C ARG A 240 -16.56 11.02 0.24
N PHE A 241 -16.23 9.84 0.77
CA PHE A 241 -15.15 9.00 0.25
C PHE A 241 -15.41 8.59 -1.21
N ALA A 242 -16.62 8.15 -1.54
CA ALA A 242 -17.03 7.80 -2.90
C ALA A 242 -16.91 9.01 -3.86
N TRP A 243 -17.34 10.20 -3.42
CA TRP A 243 -17.20 11.42 -4.17
C TRP A 243 -15.73 11.74 -4.48
N LEU A 244 -14.84 11.66 -3.47
CA LEU A 244 -13.39 11.85 -3.66
C LEU A 244 -12.83 10.85 -4.66
N ARG A 245 -13.22 9.57 -4.57
CA ARG A 245 -12.72 8.52 -5.47
C ARG A 245 -13.16 8.82 -6.92
N SER A 246 -14.42 9.17 -7.13
CA SER A 246 -14.92 9.57 -8.46
C SER A 246 -14.16 10.79 -9.01
N LYS A 247 -13.98 11.85 -8.20
CA LYS A 247 -13.19 13.01 -8.61
C LYS A 247 -11.75 12.66 -8.97
N LYS A 248 -11.15 11.70 -8.26
CA LYS A 248 -9.79 11.23 -8.52
C LYS A 248 -9.71 10.37 -9.78
N ASP A 249 -10.78 9.66 -10.16
CA ASP A 249 -10.83 8.87 -11.40
C ASP A 249 -10.90 9.77 -12.65
N ASP A 250 -11.48 10.97 -12.50
CA ASP A 250 -11.63 11.99 -13.55
C ASP A 250 -10.43 12.96 -13.62
N PHE A 251 -9.51 12.92 -12.64
CA PHE A 251 -8.36 13.82 -12.53
C PHE A 251 -7.15 13.31 -13.32
#